data_8476f469d4772f105afa25125340915a
#
_entry.id   8476f469d4772f105afa25125340915a
#
_cell.length_a   1.000
_cell.length_b   1.000
_cell.length_c   1.000
_cell.angle_alpha   90.00
_cell.angle_beta   90.00
_cell.angle_gamma   90.00
#
_symmetry.space_group_name_H-M   'P 1'
#
loop_
_entity.id
_entity.type
_entity.pdbx_description
1 polymer ?
#
loop_
_entity_poly.entity_id
_entity_poly.type
_entity_poly.pdbx_seq_one_letter_code
_entity_poly.pdbx_strand_id
1 'polypeptide(L)'
;MKGEIIMAQNTWKMTETQKAFMGVLANYPDGVTMFELKLAGYDFKTGSINTLITKGLVVTDGEREFACDIVYNGKVVGKTTKTGKVYKLVKKD
;
A
#
# COMPACT_ATOMS: atom_id res chain seq x y z
N MET A 1 -32.10 -14.48 8.30
CA MET A 1 -31.57 -14.13 7.81
C MET A 1 -30.85 -13.73 7.80
N LYS A 2 -30.86 -13.89 7.63
CA LYS A 2 -30.10 -13.53 7.19
C LYS A 2 -29.70 -12.49 6.84
N GLY A 3 -29.76 -12.04 6.82
CA GLY A 3 -29.53 -11.02 5.90
C GLY A 3 -29.14 -9.73 6.51
N GLU A 4 -29.54 -9.49 7.65
CA GLU A 4 -29.29 -8.23 8.32
C GLU A 4 -27.83 -8.04 8.66
N ILE A 5 -27.18 -9.12 9.07
CA ILE A 5 -25.77 -9.05 9.36
C ILE A 5 -24.98 -8.72 8.11
N ILE A 6 -25.42 -9.25 7.01
CA ILE A 6 -24.81 -8.97 5.72
C ILE A 6 -24.96 -7.50 5.37
N MET A 7 -26.05 -6.91 5.77
CA MET A 7 -26.29 -5.49 5.52
C MET A 7 -25.22 -4.63 6.15
N ALA A 8 -24.75 -5.00 7.34
CA ALA A 8 -23.68 -4.24 7.97
C ALA A 8 -22.42 -4.23 7.11
N GLN A 9 -22.16 -5.34 6.44
CA GLN A 9 -20.99 -5.40 5.54
C GLN A 9 -21.19 -4.53 4.33
N ASN A 10 -22.42 -4.35 3.92
CA ASN A 10 -22.71 -3.54 2.74
C ASN A 10 -22.54 -2.05 2.98
N THR A 11 -22.35 -1.65 4.23
CA THR A 11 -22.15 -0.24 4.52
C THR A 11 -20.73 0.22 4.29
N TRP A 12 -19.76 -0.73 4.20
CA TRP A 12 -18.39 -0.33 3.96
C TRP A 12 -18.22 0.03 2.49
N LYS A 13 -17.65 1.19 2.27
CA LYS A 13 -17.33 1.64 0.92
C LYS A 13 -15.90 2.09 0.87
N MET A 14 -15.25 1.78 -0.24
CA MET A 14 -13.87 2.18 -0.47
C MET A 14 -13.82 3.69 -0.66
N THR A 15 -12.88 4.33 0.03
CA THR A 15 -12.66 5.76 -0.15
C THR A 15 -11.95 6.02 -1.47
N GLU A 16 -11.94 7.28 -1.89
CA GLU A 16 -11.22 7.66 -3.10
C GLU A 16 -9.74 7.34 -3.00
N THR A 17 -9.15 7.58 -1.83
CA THR A 17 -7.75 7.23 -1.58
C THR A 17 -7.52 5.73 -1.74
N GLN A 18 -8.42 4.92 -1.20
CA GLN A 18 -8.30 3.47 -1.30
C GLN A 18 -8.45 2.99 -2.74
N LYS A 19 -9.39 3.58 -3.47
CA LYS A 19 -9.56 3.24 -4.89
C LYS A 19 -8.32 3.60 -5.68
N ALA A 20 -7.73 4.75 -5.41
CA ALA A 20 -6.52 5.18 -6.09
C ALA A 20 -5.37 4.23 -5.80
N PHE A 21 -5.23 3.80 -4.54
CA PHE A 21 -4.18 2.86 -4.16
C PHE A 21 -4.35 1.53 -4.90
N MET A 22 -5.58 1.01 -4.95
CA MET A 22 -5.86 -0.22 -5.67
C MET A 22 -5.52 -0.10 -7.15
N GLY A 23 -5.88 1.04 -7.76
CA GLY A 23 -5.57 1.29 -9.16
C GLY A 23 -4.08 1.36 -9.43
N VAL A 24 -3.33 1.97 -8.51
CA VAL A 24 -1.88 2.02 -8.64
C VAL A 24 -1.27 0.65 -8.52
N LEU A 25 -1.73 -0.16 -7.56
CA LEU A 25 -1.20 -1.51 -7.39
C LEU A 25 -1.43 -2.38 -8.62
N ALA A 26 -2.46 -2.10 -9.39
CA ALA A 26 -2.71 -2.84 -10.63
C ALA A 26 -1.56 -2.68 -11.62
N ASN A 27 -0.78 -1.61 -11.49
CA ASN A 27 0.38 -1.37 -12.36
C ASN A 27 1.65 -2.04 -11.82
N TYR A 28 1.58 -2.67 -10.66
CA TYR A 28 2.74 -3.32 -10.03
C TYR A 28 2.39 -4.75 -9.66
N PRO A 29 2.27 -5.64 -10.67
CA PRO A 29 1.86 -7.02 -10.39
C PRO A 29 2.83 -7.78 -9.49
N ASP A 30 4.09 -7.36 -9.45
CA ASP A 30 5.10 -7.97 -8.58
C ASP A 30 5.18 -7.30 -7.22
N GLY A 31 4.30 -6.34 -6.97
CA GLY A 31 4.26 -5.63 -5.70
C GLY A 31 5.09 -4.35 -5.70
N VAL A 32 4.82 -3.51 -4.73
CA VAL A 32 5.49 -2.21 -4.63
C VAL A 32 5.57 -1.82 -3.15
N THR A 33 6.63 -1.12 -2.78
CA THR A 33 6.77 -0.59 -1.42
C THR A 33 6.25 0.84 -1.37
N MET A 34 5.93 1.30 -0.16
CA MET A 34 5.51 2.69 0.03
C MET A 34 6.59 3.68 -0.40
N PHE A 35 7.85 3.31 -0.20
CA PHE A 35 8.95 4.16 -0.62
C PHE A 35 8.93 4.37 -2.13
N GLU A 36 8.72 3.29 -2.88
CA GLU A 36 8.65 3.38 -4.33
C GLU A 36 7.47 4.24 -4.78
N LEU A 37 6.35 4.13 -4.08
CA LEU A 37 5.18 4.94 -4.38
C LEU A 37 5.44 6.42 -4.13
N LYS A 38 6.14 6.74 -3.04
CA LYS A 38 6.49 8.13 -2.76
C LYS A 38 7.42 8.70 -3.82
N LEU A 39 8.36 7.90 -4.29
CA LEU A 39 9.24 8.34 -5.37
C LEU A 39 8.47 8.62 -6.65
N ALA A 40 7.39 7.91 -6.87
CA ALA A 40 6.54 8.12 -8.04
C ALA A 40 5.55 9.27 -7.86
N GLY A 41 5.54 9.90 -6.69
CA GLY A 41 4.68 11.05 -6.45
C GLY A 41 3.39 10.75 -5.71
N TYR A 42 3.23 9.53 -5.21
CA TYR A 42 2.04 9.15 -4.47
C TYR A 42 2.26 9.30 -2.97
N ASP A 43 1.21 9.66 -2.26
CA ASP A 43 1.27 9.82 -0.81
C ASP A 43 0.03 9.17 -0.20
N PHE A 44 0.11 7.88 0.04
CA PHE A 44 -1.00 7.12 0.63
C PHE A 44 -0.78 6.94 2.12
N LYS A 45 -1.88 7.02 2.87
CA LYS A 45 -1.83 6.86 4.32
C LYS A 45 -1.91 5.39 4.69
N THR A 46 -1.08 5.01 5.66
CA THR A 46 -1.01 3.62 6.11
C THR A 46 -2.36 3.11 6.62
N GLY A 47 -3.12 3.98 7.29
CA GLY A 47 -4.43 3.57 7.79
C GLY A 47 -5.38 3.11 6.70
N SER A 48 -5.39 3.81 5.57
CA SER A 48 -6.22 3.42 4.43
C SER A 48 -5.79 2.07 3.87
N ILE A 49 -4.48 1.86 3.79
CA ILE A 49 -3.93 0.61 3.28
C ILE A 49 -4.26 -0.56 4.21
N ASN A 50 -4.14 -0.33 5.53
CA ASN A 50 -4.43 -1.38 6.51
C ASN A 50 -5.89 -1.84 6.41
N THR A 51 -6.81 -0.93 6.14
CA THR A 51 -8.20 -1.30 5.94
C THR A 51 -8.35 -2.25 4.74
N LEU A 52 -7.66 -1.95 3.65
CA LEU A 52 -7.70 -2.82 2.47
C LEU A 52 -7.11 -4.20 2.76
N ILE A 53 -6.06 -4.25 3.56
CA ILE A 53 -5.46 -5.52 3.97
C ILE A 53 -6.46 -6.30 4.82
N THR A 54 -7.10 -5.65 5.78
CA THR A 54 -8.10 -6.29 6.64
C THR A 54 -9.27 -6.82 5.81
N LYS A 55 -9.66 -6.10 4.77
CA LYS A 55 -10.76 -6.54 3.91
C LYS A 55 -10.34 -7.62 2.92
N GLY A 56 -9.07 -7.98 2.87
CA GLY A 56 -8.59 -9.04 1.99
C GLY A 56 -8.39 -8.62 0.55
N LEU A 57 -8.32 -7.33 0.29
CA LEU A 57 -8.14 -6.82 -1.07
C LEU A 57 -6.68 -6.58 -1.41
N VAL A 58 -5.86 -6.36 -0.40
CA VAL A 58 -4.42 -6.13 -0.54
C VAL A 58 -3.70 -7.06 0.40
N VAL A 59 -2.54 -7.54 -0.02
CA VAL A 59 -1.74 -8.43 0.81
C VAL A 59 -0.30 -7.90 0.83
N THR A 60 0.40 -8.16 1.93
CA THR A 60 1.83 -7.90 2.01
C THR A 60 2.57 -9.17 1.60
N ASP A 61 3.57 -9.02 0.74
CA ASP A 61 4.30 -10.15 0.20
C ASP A 61 5.80 -9.93 0.41
N GLY A 62 6.23 -10.18 1.64
CA GLY A 62 7.63 -10.03 1.99
C GLY A 62 8.07 -8.59 2.11
N GLU A 63 9.36 -8.41 2.03
CA GLU A 63 9.99 -7.10 2.16
C GLU A 63 11.02 -6.93 1.05
N ARG A 64 11.26 -5.67 0.71
CA ARG A 64 12.25 -5.34 -0.31
C ARG A 64 13.22 -4.33 0.26
N GLU A 65 14.50 -4.56 0.04
CA GLU A 65 15.52 -3.60 0.44
C GLU A 65 15.72 -2.57 -0.66
N PHE A 66 16.00 -1.35 -0.25
CA PHE A 66 16.30 -0.29 -1.19
C PHE A 66 17.30 0.68 -0.57
N ALA A 67 18.13 1.27 -1.42
CA ALA A 67 19.10 2.26 -0.99
C ALA A 67 18.42 3.62 -0.83
N CYS A 68 18.75 4.30 0.25
CA CYS A 68 18.25 5.62 0.55
C CYS A 68 19.39 6.57 0.78
N ASP A 69 19.25 7.81 0.33
CA ASP A 69 20.22 8.84 0.64
C ASP A 69 19.99 9.36 2.03
N ILE A 70 21.06 9.59 2.76
CA ILE A 70 21.02 10.29 4.04
C ILE A 70 21.21 11.77 3.75
N VAL A 71 20.18 12.57 4.05
CA VAL A 71 20.22 14.01 3.76
C VAL A 71 20.35 14.78 5.07
N TYR A 72 21.33 15.69 5.09
CA TYR A 72 21.55 16.58 6.22
C TYR A 72 21.72 17.99 5.71
N ASN A 73 20.89 18.91 6.20
CA ASN A 73 20.91 20.32 5.78
C ASN A 73 20.80 20.45 4.25
N GLY A 74 19.96 19.62 3.63
CA GLY A 74 19.73 19.67 2.19
C GLY A 74 20.82 19.03 1.35
N LYS A 75 21.80 18.41 1.98
CA LYS A 75 22.90 17.76 1.25
C LYS A 75 22.91 16.27 1.53
N VAL A 76 23.23 15.49 0.50
CA VAL A 76 23.39 14.07 0.66
C VAL A 76 24.76 13.82 1.30
N VAL A 77 24.75 13.26 2.51
CA VAL A 77 25.99 13.01 3.25
C VAL A 77 26.35 11.54 3.31
N GLY A 78 25.51 10.66 2.80
CA GLY A 78 25.78 9.23 2.79
C GLY A 78 24.59 8.47 2.26
N LYS A 79 24.71 7.14 2.33
CA LYS A 79 23.63 6.25 1.90
C LYS A 79 23.42 5.17 2.93
N THR A 80 22.17 4.73 3.03
CA THR A 80 21.80 3.64 3.91
C THR A 80 20.82 2.75 3.19
N THR A 81 20.63 1.54 3.72
CA THR A 81 19.67 0.61 3.19
C THR A 81 18.48 0.54 4.11
N LYS A 82 17.29 0.61 3.55
CA LYS A 82 16.04 0.46 4.30
C LYS A 82 15.22 -0.66 3.72
N THR A 83 14.39 -1.25 4.55
CA THR A 83 13.51 -2.33 4.14
C THR A 83 12.07 -1.87 4.23
N GLY A 84 11.29 -2.16 3.21
CA GLY A 84 9.87 -1.82 3.21
C GLY A 84 9.02 -3.01 2.83
N LYS A 85 7.83 -3.06 3.39
CA LYS A 85 6.88 -4.11 3.05
C LYS A 85 6.41 -3.95 1.61
N VAL A 86 6.26 -5.07 0.92
CA VAL A 86 5.77 -5.09 -0.45
C VAL A 86 4.27 -5.32 -0.43
N TYR A 87 3.53 -4.43 -1.05
CA TYR A 87 2.07 -4.52 -1.14
C TYR A 87 1.67 -4.98 -2.53
N LYS A 88 0.70 -5.89 -2.59
CA LYS A 88 0.20 -6.44 -3.85
C LYS A 88 -1.31 -6.57 -3.78
N LEU A 89 -1.94 -6.55 -4.94
CA LEU A 89 -3.35 -6.89 -5.02
C LEU A 89 -3.51 -8.40 -4.80
N VAL A 90 -4.57 -8.77 -4.10
CA VAL A 90 -4.91 -10.16 -3.92
C VAL A 90 -5.48 -10.67 -5.25
N LYS A 91 -4.91 -11.76 -5.75
CA LYS A 91 -5.42 -12.37 -6.98
C LYS A 91 -6.64 -13.19 -6.66
N LYS A 92 -7.64 -13.03 -7.50
CA LYS A 92 -8.84 -13.86 -7.43
C LYS A 92 -8.88 -14.76 -8.65
N ASP A 93 -8.96 -16.02 -8.39
CA ASP A 93 -9.05 -16.99 -9.47
C ASP A 93 -10.48 -17.46 -9.69
#